data_924e6140a0874f86420205f7b9229ed5
#
_entry.id   924e6140a0874f86420205f7b9229ed5
#
_cell.length_a   1.000
_cell.length_b   1.000
_cell.length_c   1.000
_cell.angle_alpha   90.00
_cell.angle_beta   90.00
_cell.angle_gamma   90.00
#
_symmetry.space_group_name_H-M   'P 1'
#
loop_
_entity.id
_entity.type
_entity.pdbx_description
1 polymer ?
#
loop_
_entity_poly.entity_id
_entity_poly.type
_entity_poly.pdbx_seq_one_letter_code
_entity_poly.pdbx_strand_id
1 'polypeptide(L)'
;PYRTKKIKSKFKKKIITALTISSKDDVVRYKDYLEISDIILFDSKGFDKSESFDHSLLDDVPGELNKMIAGNIQIDDIPNFKNKDFIIDLSGALEDQNGKKDINKIDKLLNLFVKI
;
A
#
# COMPACT_ATOMS: atom_id res chain seq x y z
N PRO A 1 11.78 4.20 -14.15
CA PRO A 1 10.67 4.21 -15.12
C PRO A 1 11.00 3.49 -16.44
N TYR A 2 12.16 3.71 -16.97
CA TYR A 2 12.57 3.10 -18.25
C TYR A 2 12.51 1.56 -18.20
N ARG A 3 13.05 0.96 -17.14
CA ARG A 3 13.07 -0.51 -16.98
C ARG A 3 11.66 -1.05 -16.84
N THR A 4 10.81 -0.40 -16.06
CA THR A 4 9.41 -0.79 -15.87
C THR A 4 8.65 -0.73 -17.18
N LYS A 5 8.81 0.35 -17.93
CA LYS A 5 8.20 0.52 -19.26
C LYS A 5 8.61 -0.60 -20.21
N LYS A 6 9.88 -0.96 -20.22
CA LYS A 6 10.41 -2.02 -21.07
C LYS A 6 9.83 -3.38 -20.72
N ILE A 7 9.69 -3.68 -19.42
CA ILE A 7 9.09 -4.92 -18.94
C ILE A 7 7.61 -5.00 -19.35
N LYS A 8 6.86 -3.93 -19.15
CA LYS A 8 5.45 -3.88 -19.52
C LYS A 8 5.26 -4.10 -21.02
N SER A 9 6.05 -3.44 -21.83
CA SER A 9 6.00 -3.55 -23.28
C SER A 9 6.33 -4.96 -23.77
N LYS A 10 7.37 -5.57 -23.20
CA LYS A 10 7.86 -6.90 -23.62
C LYS A 10 6.91 -8.01 -23.20
N PHE A 11 6.41 -7.99 -21.99
CA PHE A 11 5.62 -9.09 -21.41
C PHE A 11 4.11 -8.85 -21.43
N LYS A 12 3.66 -7.65 -21.77
CA LYS A 12 2.25 -7.26 -21.83
C LYS A 12 1.48 -7.62 -20.56
N LYS A 13 2.10 -7.39 -19.40
CA LYS A 13 1.50 -7.66 -18.09
C LYS A 13 1.11 -6.39 -17.39
N LYS A 14 0.15 -6.49 -16.47
CA LYS A 14 -0.15 -5.41 -15.54
C LYS A 14 1.01 -5.23 -14.57
N ILE A 15 1.29 -3.99 -14.21
CA ILE A 15 2.42 -3.62 -13.37
C ILE A 15 1.94 -2.96 -12.09
N ILE A 16 2.46 -3.44 -10.96
CA ILE A 16 2.37 -2.74 -9.68
C ILE A 16 3.75 -2.17 -9.40
N THR A 17 3.85 -0.84 -9.33
CA THR A 17 5.10 -0.17 -8.99
C THR A 17 5.12 0.16 -7.52
N ALA A 18 6.10 -0.38 -6.78
CA ALA A 18 6.26 -0.13 -5.36
C ALA A 18 7.22 1.03 -5.14
N LEU A 19 6.77 2.03 -4.40
CA LEU A 19 7.57 3.18 -3.99
C LEU A 19 7.80 3.12 -2.48
N THR A 20 9.05 3.23 -2.08
CA THR A 20 9.42 3.28 -0.67
C THR A 20 9.29 4.71 -0.17
N ILE A 21 8.44 4.93 0.84
CA ILE A 21 8.05 6.27 1.29
C ILE A 21 8.63 6.56 2.68
N SER A 22 9.32 7.69 2.79
CA SER A 22 9.72 8.25 4.08
C SER A 22 9.44 9.75 4.15
N SER A 23 9.23 10.42 3.00
CA SER A 23 8.99 11.85 2.92
C SER A 23 8.04 12.15 1.76
N LYS A 24 7.60 13.40 1.69
CA LYS A 24 6.76 13.87 0.58
C LYS A 24 7.47 13.76 -0.77
N ASP A 25 8.77 13.96 -0.81
CA ASP A 25 9.56 13.84 -2.04
C ASP A 25 9.50 12.41 -2.60
N ASP A 26 9.43 11.42 -1.73
CA ASP A 26 9.28 10.03 -2.18
C ASP A 26 7.90 9.80 -2.80
N VAL A 27 6.86 10.41 -2.23
CA VAL A 27 5.50 10.27 -2.73
C VAL A 27 5.38 10.79 -4.16
N VAL A 28 5.90 11.97 -4.45
CA VAL A 28 5.73 12.60 -5.77
C VAL A 28 6.36 11.80 -6.90
N ARG A 29 7.20 10.84 -6.61
CA ARG A 29 7.79 9.94 -7.61
C ARG A 29 6.73 9.12 -8.37
N TYR A 30 5.50 9.02 -7.84
CA TYR A 30 4.43 8.31 -8.56
C TYR A 30 4.20 8.89 -9.96
N LYS A 31 4.48 10.18 -10.14
CA LYS A 31 4.28 10.86 -11.43
C LYS A 31 5.12 10.28 -12.57
N ASP A 32 6.28 9.73 -12.24
CA ASP A 32 7.18 9.12 -13.23
C ASP A 32 6.66 7.76 -13.72
N TYR A 33 5.69 7.18 -13.02
CA TYR A 33 5.19 5.83 -13.31
C TYR A 33 3.72 5.79 -13.74
N LEU A 34 3.06 6.96 -13.87
CA LEU A 34 1.62 7.04 -14.14
C LEU A 34 1.19 6.28 -15.40
N GLU A 35 1.95 6.40 -16.48
CA GLU A 35 1.57 5.80 -17.77
C GLU A 35 2.03 4.35 -17.92
N ILE A 36 2.90 3.89 -17.05
CA ILE A 36 3.54 2.57 -17.18
C ILE A 36 3.16 1.62 -16.05
N SER A 37 2.36 2.07 -15.09
CA SER A 37 1.92 1.25 -13.96
C SER A 37 0.40 1.20 -13.92
N ASP A 38 -0.13 0.05 -13.58
CA ASP A 38 -1.56 -0.13 -13.36
C ASP A 38 -1.95 0.26 -11.94
N ILE A 39 -1.07 0.01 -10.99
CA ILE A 39 -1.25 0.34 -9.57
C ILE A 39 0.07 0.89 -9.02
N ILE A 40 -0.01 1.91 -8.20
CA ILE A 40 1.14 2.41 -7.42
C ILE A 40 0.98 1.93 -5.97
N LEU A 41 1.98 1.22 -5.47
CA LEU A 41 2.05 0.76 -4.08
C LEU A 41 2.94 1.70 -3.29
N PHE A 42 2.38 2.32 -2.26
CA PHE A 42 3.12 3.16 -1.32
C PHE A 42 3.45 2.33 -0.08
N ASP A 43 4.72 2.11 0.18
CA ASP A 43 5.20 1.24 1.26
C ASP A 43 6.18 1.98 2.17
N SER A 44 6.27 1.55 3.41
CA SER A 44 7.23 2.13 4.34
C SER A 44 8.66 1.75 3.98
N LYS A 45 9.61 2.62 4.39
CA LYS A 45 11.02 2.39 4.13
C LYS A 45 11.59 1.33 5.08
N GLY A 46 12.40 0.42 4.50
CA GLY A 46 13.17 -0.56 5.27
C GLY A 46 12.45 -1.87 5.48
N PHE A 47 13.19 -2.80 6.06
CA PHE A 47 12.71 -4.15 6.37
C PHE A 47 12.22 -4.27 7.81
N ASP A 48 12.29 -3.19 8.58
CA ASP A 48 11.83 -3.18 9.96
C ASP A 48 10.31 -3.12 9.99
N LYS A 49 9.70 -4.19 10.50
CA LYS A 49 8.24 -4.31 10.61
C LYS A 49 7.62 -3.32 11.61
N SER A 50 8.44 -2.64 12.41
CA SER A 50 7.94 -1.69 13.40
C SER A 50 7.65 -0.31 12.83
N GLU A 51 8.09 -0.02 11.61
CA GLU A 51 7.96 1.32 11.04
C GLU A 51 6.84 1.40 10.01
N SER A 52 6.03 2.45 10.13
CA SER A 52 5.12 2.90 9.09
C SER A 52 5.47 4.33 8.73
N PHE A 53 4.94 4.81 7.61
CA PHE A 53 5.09 6.23 7.25
C PHE A 53 3.82 7.00 7.62
N ASP A 54 3.94 8.32 7.67
CA ASP A 54 2.78 9.19 7.91
C ASP A 54 1.86 9.16 6.68
N HIS A 55 0.69 8.56 6.83
CA HIS A 55 -0.25 8.37 5.73
C HIS A 55 -0.83 9.68 5.20
N SER A 56 -0.75 10.78 5.95
CA SER A 56 -1.17 12.09 5.47
C SER A 56 -0.29 12.60 4.32
N LEU A 57 0.91 12.02 4.14
CA LEU A 57 1.76 12.32 3.00
C LEU A 57 1.09 11.99 1.66
N LEU A 58 0.09 11.11 1.67
CA LEU A 58 -0.64 10.71 0.46
C LEU A 58 -1.86 11.60 0.15
N ASP A 59 -2.13 12.61 0.96
CA ASP A 59 -3.35 13.44 0.81
C ASP A 59 -3.42 14.17 -0.53
N ASP A 60 -2.28 14.49 -1.12
CA ASP A 60 -2.22 15.18 -2.41
C ASP A 60 -2.20 14.23 -3.63
N VAL A 61 -2.19 12.91 -3.39
CA VAL A 61 -2.25 11.94 -4.48
C VAL A 61 -3.65 11.90 -5.06
N PRO A 62 -3.82 12.00 -6.39
CA PRO A 62 -5.17 12.02 -7.00
C PRO A 62 -6.03 10.82 -6.59
N GLY A 63 -7.32 11.10 -6.31
CA GLY A 63 -8.26 10.06 -5.91
C GLY A 63 -8.51 9.00 -6.99
N GLU A 64 -8.44 9.39 -8.25
CA GLU A 64 -8.64 8.47 -9.38
C GLU A 64 -7.46 7.54 -9.66
N LEU A 65 -6.31 7.78 -9.04
CA LEU A 65 -5.16 6.90 -9.19
C LEU A 65 -5.41 5.58 -8.46
N ASN A 66 -5.20 4.45 -9.13
CA ASN A 66 -5.23 3.14 -8.49
C ASN A 66 -4.02 2.98 -7.56
N LYS A 67 -4.27 2.91 -6.28
CA LYS A 67 -3.21 2.92 -5.27
C LYS A 67 -3.40 1.86 -4.22
N MET A 68 -2.27 1.28 -3.82
CA MET A 68 -2.17 0.39 -2.66
C MET A 68 -1.36 1.05 -1.57
N ILE A 69 -1.65 0.72 -0.34
CA ILE A 69 -0.87 1.15 0.81
C ILE A 69 -0.42 -0.07 1.60
N ALA A 70 0.84 -0.07 2.00
CA ALA A 70 1.46 -1.15 2.75
C ALA A 70 2.46 -0.57 3.76
N GLY A 71 3.12 -1.44 4.50
CA GLY A 71 4.15 -1.05 5.46
C GLY A 71 3.59 -0.86 6.86
N ASN A 72 3.61 -1.95 7.63
CA ASN A 72 3.17 -1.98 9.02
C ASN A 72 1.77 -1.40 9.27
N ILE A 73 0.85 -1.63 8.33
CA ILE A 73 -0.54 -1.25 8.50
C ILE A 73 -1.17 -2.14 9.57
N GLN A 74 -1.80 -1.54 10.57
CA GLN A 74 -2.45 -2.26 11.65
C GLN A 74 -3.97 -2.26 11.46
N ILE A 75 -4.64 -3.21 12.11
CA ILE A 75 -6.12 -3.28 12.05
C ILE A 75 -6.73 -1.96 12.52
N ASP A 76 -6.16 -1.35 13.53
CA ASP A 76 -6.66 -0.08 14.08
C ASP A 76 -6.49 1.10 13.13
N ASP A 77 -5.66 0.98 12.10
CA ASP A 77 -5.51 2.02 11.08
C ASP A 77 -6.65 2.02 10.07
N ILE A 78 -7.36 0.90 9.92
CA ILE A 78 -8.39 0.73 8.88
C ILE A 78 -9.44 1.83 8.88
N PRO A 79 -10.00 2.27 10.04
CA PRO A 79 -10.99 3.35 10.03
C PRO A 79 -10.46 4.66 9.42
N ASN A 80 -9.15 4.90 9.46
CA ASN A 80 -8.53 6.10 8.90
C ASN A 80 -8.60 6.12 7.37
N PHE A 81 -8.82 4.97 6.74
CA PHE A 81 -8.92 4.83 5.29
C PHE A 81 -10.36 4.76 4.80
N LYS A 82 -11.36 4.92 5.67
CA LYS A 82 -12.78 4.73 5.36
C LYS A 82 -13.17 5.60 4.21
N ASN A 83 -13.01 6.61 3.84
CA ASN A 83 -13.46 7.40 2.68
C ASN A 83 -12.35 7.61 1.65
N LYS A 84 -11.37 6.71 1.63
CA LYS A 84 -10.22 6.80 0.73
C LYS A 84 -10.16 5.56 -0.14
N ASP A 85 -9.88 5.74 -1.41
CA ASP A 85 -9.80 4.65 -2.39
C ASP A 85 -8.41 4.01 -2.38
N PHE A 86 -8.10 3.29 -1.30
CA PHE A 86 -6.87 2.52 -1.23
C PHE A 86 -7.17 1.02 -1.24
N ILE A 87 -6.34 0.28 -1.97
CA ILE A 87 -6.17 -1.16 -1.72
C ILE A 87 -5.22 -1.27 -0.54
N ILE A 88 -5.61 -2.00 0.49
CA ILE A 88 -4.82 -2.09 1.72
C ILE A 88 -4.12 -3.44 1.75
N ASP A 89 -2.80 -3.43 1.86
CA ASP A 89 -1.97 -4.62 2.01
C ASP A 89 -1.67 -4.84 3.49
N LEU A 90 -2.24 -5.89 4.05
CA LEU A 90 -2.05 -6.27 5.44
C LEU A 90 -1.38 -7.64 5.50
N SER A 91 -0.26 -7.73 6.21
CA SER A 91 0.40 -9.02 6.41
C SER A 91 0.75 -9.25 7.88
N GLY A 92 1.69 -8.50 8.45
CA GLY A 92 2.13 -8.67 9.82
C GLY A 92 1.03 -8.42 10.85
N ALA A 93 0.11 -7.52 10.58
CA ALA A 93 -1.01 -7.20 11.47
C ALA A 93 -1.97 -8.38 11.70
N LEU A 94 -1.94 -9.36 10.80
CA LEU A 94 -2.80 -10.55 10.86
C LEU A 94 -2.06 -11.78 11.38
N GLU A 95 -0.84 -11.60 11.86
CA GLU A 95 0.01 -12.68 12.35
C GLU A 95 0.06 -12.70 13.87
N ASP A 96 0.28 -13.90 14.44
CA ASP A 96 0.58 -14.06 15.86
C ASP A 96 2.07 -13.77 16.12
N GLN A 97 2.51 -13.92 17.38
CA GLN A 97 3.88 -13.68 17.77
C GLN A 97 4.90 -14.61 17.09
N ASN A 98 4.45 -15.72 16.52
CA ASN A 98 5.28 -16.69 15.79
C ASN A 98 5.27 -16.49 14.28
N GLY A 99 4.62 -15.45 13.78
CA GLY A 99 4.52 -15.17 12.36
C GLY A 99 3.47 -15.98 11.61
N LYS A 100 2.61 -16.71 12.34
CA LYS A 100 1.50 -17.46 11.72
C LYS A 100 0.27 -16.59 11.64
N LYS A 101 -0.53 -16.75 10.58
CA LYS A 101 -1.79 -16.03 10.44
C LYS A 101 -2.75 -16.39 11.58
N ASP A 102 -3.32 -15.37 12.21
CA ASP A 102 -4.22 -15.50 13.35
C ASP A 102 -5.66 -15.33 12.89
N ILE A 103 -6.46 -16.38 13.02
CA ILE A 103 -7.85 -16.39 12.56
C ILE A 103 -8.67 -15.32 13.28
N ASN A 104 -8.43 -15.08 14.57
CA ASN A 104 -9.18 -14.07 15.32
C ASN A 104 -8.90 -12.65 14.81
N LYS A 105 -7.66 -12.38 14.43
CA LYS A 105 -7.29 -11.09 13.83
C LYS A 105 -7.92 -10.92 12.46
N ILE A 106 -7.97 -11.97 11.66
CA ILE A 106 -8.62 -11.95 10.35
C ILE A 106 -10.12 -11.68 10.50
N ASP A 107 -10.78 -12.35 11.43
CA ASP A 107 -12.21 -12.12 11.72
C ASP A 107 -12.47 -10.69 12.16
N LYS A 108 -11.62 -10.15 13.03
CA LYS A 108 -11.74 -8.76 13.47
C LYS A 108 -11.65 -7.79 12.29
N LEU A 109 -10.70 -8.02 11.39
CA LEU A 109 -10.53 -7.20 10.19
C LEU A 109 -11.76 -7.26 9.29
N LEU A 110 -12.26 -8.46 8.99
CA LEU A 110 -13.42 -8.64 8.11
C LEU A 110 -14.66 -7.98 8.70
N ASN A 111 -14.85 -8.06 10.02
CA ASN A 111 -15.97 -7.41 10.69
C ASN A 111 -15.90 -5.88 10.60
N LEU A 112 -14.69 -5.29 10.58
CA LEU A 112 -14.52 -3.86 10.36
C LEU A 112 -15.02 -3.45 8.97
N PHE A 113 -14.70 -4.22 7.94
CA PHE A 113 -15.15 -3.91 6.59
C PHE A 113 -16.67 -3.99 6.43
N VAL A 114 -17.33 -4.90 7.12
CA VAL A 114 -18.80 -5.00 7.11
C VAL A 114 -19.45 -3.76 7.74
N LYS A 115 -18.79 -3.12 8.72
CA LYS A 115 -19.31 -1.97 9.45
C LYS A 115 -18.92 -0.62 8.86
N ILE A 116 -18.02 -0.61 7.91
CA ILE A 116 -17.55 0.63 7.27
C ILE A 116 -18.51 1.01 6.09
#